data_cfd9c203f903e3e92eec07f0197a95b6
#
_entry.id   cfd9c203f903e3e92eec07f0197a95b6
#
_cell.length_a   1.000
_cell.length_b   1.000
_cell.length_c   1.000
_cell.angle_alpha   90.00
_cell.angle_beta   90.00
_cell.angle_gamma   90.00
#
_symmetry.space_group_name_H-M   'P 1'
#
loop_
_entity.id
_entity.type
_entity.pdbx_description
1 polymer ?
#
loop_
_entity_poly.entity_id
_entity_poly.type
_entity_poly.pdbx_seq_one_letter_code
_entity_poly.pdbx_strand_id
1 'polypeptide(L)'
;MLKLEKLAKQYKTGDQALKGVDLKIPKSQVIALIGPSGAGKSTLIRCINRLVEPTSGKVFLNDLELTSLSSRSLKKNRRRMGMIFQEYALVERLTVMENVLSGRLGYVGFWRSYFRKFPQEDIKEAYRLLDRVGLIDMIDKRADELSGGQRQRVGICRALIQNPDLLLVDEPTASLDPKTSRQIMRLINELCEERELAAIINIHDVQLAQMFSQRVVGLELGKIVYDGPPDGLTPEVLTQIYGEEDWEATIEKVEDQDEDEDIILNKEQG
;
A
#
# COMPACT_ATOMS: atom_id res chain seq x y z
N MET A 1 11.95 -12.38 -1.65
CA MET A 1 10.62 -12.02 -2.15
C MET A 1 10.68 -10.80 -3.05
N LEU A 2 10.79 -9.56 -2.59
CA LEU A 2 11.12 -8.39 -3.42
C LEU A 2 12.58 -7.99 -3.22
N LYS A 3 13.27 -7.66 -4.33
CA LYS A 3 14.65 -7.13 -4.29
C LYS A 3 14.79 -6.02 -5.32
N LEU A 4 15.33 -4.91 -4.88
CA LEU A 4 15.73 -3.77 -5.72
C LEU A 4 17.24 -3.69 -5.75
N GLU A 5 17.82 -3.49 -6.91
CA GLU A 5 19.26 -3.33 -7.11
C GLU A 5 19.53 -2.03 -7.85
N LYS A 6 20.15 -1.08 -7.16
CA LYS A 6 20.55 0.25 -7.67
C LYS A 6 19.46 0.91 -8.51
N LEU A 7 18.20 0.82 -8.03
CA LEU A 7 17.04 1.32 -8.75
C LEU A 7 17.09 2.85 -8.82
N ALA A 8 17.11 3.39 -10.03
CA ALA A 8 17.18 4.83 -10.25
C ALA A 8 16.07 5.30 -11.21
N LYS A 9 15.60 6.53 -10.96
CA LYS A 9 14.64 7.20 -11.83
C LYS A 9 14.98 8.65 -11.99
N GLN A 10 15.22 9.05 -13.25
CA GLN A 10 15.30 10.43 -13.68
C GLN A 10 14.16 10.73 -14.65
N TYR A 11 13.44 11.81 -14.41
CA TYR A 11 12.39 12.28 -15.30
C TYR A 11 12.98 13.12 -16.45
N LYS A 12 12.19 13.33 -17.50
CA LYS A 12 12.62 14.15 -18.66
C LYS A 12 12.89 15.62 -18.30
N THR A 13 12.32 16.09 -17.21
CA THR A 13 12.56 17.43 -16.62
C THR A 13 13.99 17.57 -16.07
N GLY A 14 14.73 16.47 -15.91
CA GLY A 14 16.05 16.42 -15.27
C GLY A 14 15.99 15.98 -13.81
N ASP A 15 14.80 16.00 -13.18
CA ASP A 15 14.60 15.65 -11.77
C ASP A 15 14.95 14.18 -11.50
N GLN A 16 15.84 13.95 -10.56
CA GLN A 16 16.30 12.63 -10.18
C GLN A 16 15.55 12.15 -8.92
N ALA A 17 14.42 11.48 -9.14
CA ALA A 17 13.52 11.04 -8.07
C ALA A 17 14.05 9.83 -7.28
N LEU A 18 14.88 8.97 -7.91
CA LEU A 18 15.55 7.85 -7.23
C LEU A 18 17.02 7.80 -7.66
N LYS A 19 17.92 7.61 -6.69
CA LYS A 19 19.38 7.72 -6.87
C LYS A 19 20.11 6.41 -6.54
N GLY A 20 19.63 5.28 -7.10
CA GLY A 20 20.28 3.99 -6.89
C GLY A 20 19.85 3.31 -5.60
N VAL A 21 18.54 3.08 -5.43
CA VAL A 21 17.95 2.45 -4.25
C VAL A 21 18.20 0.95 -4.27
N ASP A 22 18.80 0.43 -3.20
CA ASP A 22 18.94 -0.99 -2.88
C ASP A 22 17.98 -1.32 -1.74
N LEU A 23 17.11 -2.34 -1.89
CA LEU A 23 16.16 -2.75 -0.87
C LEU A 23 15.81 -4.23 -1.03
N LYS A 24 15.71 -4.95 0.09
CA LYS A 24 15.23 -6.34 0.11
C LYS A 24 14.08 -6.46 1.10
N ILE A 25 12.99 -7.09 0.66
CA ILE A 25 11.81 -7.34 1.49
C ILE A 25 11.53 -8.84 1.45
N PRO A 26 11.56 -9.53 2.60
CA PRO A 26 11.18 -10.94 2.70
C PRO A 26 9.68 -11.13 2.48
N LYS A 27 9.22 -12.37 2.51
CA LYS A 27 7.78 -12.68 2.54
C LYS A 27 7.17 -12.23 3.88
N SER A 28 5.89 -11.93 3.86
CA SER A 28 5.09 -11.66 5.05
C SER A 28 5.63 -10.51 5.92
N GLN A 29 6.39 -9.59 5.34
CA GLN A 29 6.86 -8.39 6.03
C GLN A 29 6.12 -7.15 5.55
N VAL A 30 5.54 -6.42 6.49
CA VAL A 30 4.95 -5.09 6.25
C VAL A 30 5.99 -4.03 6.54
N ILE A 31 6.31 -3.21 5.54
CA ILE A 31 7.22 -2.08 5.70
C ILE A 31 6.51 -0.76 5.46
N ALA A 32 6.80 0.23 6.30
CA ALA A 32 6.45 1.62 6.06
C ALA A 32 7.56 2.31 5.25
N LEU A 33 7.16 3.10 4.27
CA LEU A 33 8.03 3.97 3.50
C LEU A 33 7.72 5.40 3.90
N ILE A 34 8.64 6.08 4.59
CA ILE A 34 8.47 7.43 5.11
C ILE A 34 9.44 8.42 4.47
N GLY A 35 9.20 9.72 4.65
CA GLY A 35 10.05 10.81 4.18
C GLY A 35 9.25 12.01 3.70
N PRO A 36 9.88 13.15 3.45
CA PRO A 36 9.21 14.37 3.03
C PRO A 36 8.51 14.24 1.68
N SER A 37 7.66 15.23 1.38
CA SER A 37 7.07 15.33 0.04
C SER A 37 8.18 15.50 -1.00
N GLY A 38 8.08 14.77 -2.11
CA GLY A 38 9.13 14.77 -3.14
C GLY A 38 10.33 13.86 -2.88
N ALA A 39 10.44 13.17 -1.75
CA ALA A 39 11.55 12.26 -1.44
C ALA A 39 11.68 11.06 -2.41
N GLY A 40 10.64 10.77 -3.22
CA GLY A 40 10.66 9.69 -4.20
C GLY A 40 9.82 8.46 -3.83
N LYS A 41 9.08 8.48 -2.73
CA LYS A 41 8.29 7.34 -2.20
C LYS A 41 7.30 6.77 -3.21
N SER A 42 6.37 7.57 -3.71
CA SER A 42 5.38 7.14 -4.73
C SER A 42 6.06 6.74 -6.04
N THR A 43 7.18 7.39 -6.40
CA THR A 43 7.99 6.99 -7.55
C THR A 43 8.60 5.61 -7.35
N LEU A 44 9.10 5.29 -6.15
CA LEU A 44 9.65 3.97 -5.83
C LEU A 44 8.58 2.88 -5.98
N ILE A 45 7.41 3.07 -5.38
CA ILE A 45 6.27 2.13 -5.49
C ILE A 45 5.87 1.93 -6.96
N ARG A 46 5.77 3.02 -7.74
CA ARG A 46 5.40 2.97 -9.16
C ARG A 46 6.49 2.41 -10.06
N CYS A 47 7.76 2.47 -9.66
CA CYS A 47 8.86 1.79 -10.36
C CYS A 47 8.88 0.28 -10.07
N ILE A 48 8.51 -0.16 -8.87
CA ILE A 48 8.44 -1.59 -8.51
C ILE A 48 7.49 -2.34 -9.44
N ASN A 49 6.29 -1.81 -9.68
CA ASN A 49 5.34 -2.43 -10.60
C ASN A 49 5.48 -1.95 -12.06
N ARG A 50 6.50 -1.13 -12.34
CA ARG A 50 6.77 -0.53 -13.66
C ARG A 50 5.58 0.26 -14.24
N LEU A 51 4.73 0.86 -13.41
CA LEU A 51 3.83 1.93 -13.86
C LEU A 51 4.62 3.15 -14.29
N VAL A 52 5.76 3.38 -13.63
CA VAL A 52 6.82 4.29 -14.05
C VAL A 52 8.04 3.46 -14.39
N GLU A 53 8.54 3.57 -15.64
CA GLU A 53 9.74 2.86 -16.04
C GLU A 53 10.96 3.43 -15.31
N PRO A 54 11.76 2.61 -14.60
CA PRO A 54 13.02 3.05 -14.03
C PRO A 54 14.01 3.45 -15.14
N THR A 55 14.90 4.37 -14.84
CA THR A 55 15.97 4.77 -15.78
C THR A 55 17.11 3.76 -15.79
N SER A 56 17.40 3.18 -14.62
CA SER A 56 18.41 2.11 -14.46
C SER A 56 18.13 1.30 -13.19
N GLY A 57 18.89 0.23 -12.99
CA GLY A 57 18.71 -0.70 -11.89
C GLY A 57 17.74 -1.83 -12.21
N LYS A 58 17.51 -2.69 -11.23
CA LYS A 58 16.72 -3.91 -11.40
C LYS A 58 15.69 -4.09 -10.30
N VAL A 59 14.56 -4.66 -10.66
CA VAL A 59 13.48 -5.07 -9.75
C VAL A 59 13.25 -6.57 -9.90
N PHE A 60 13.34 -7.31 -8.81
CA PHE A 60 13.06 -8.74 -8.76
C PHE A 60 11.87 -9.02 -7.85
N LEU A 61 10.94 -9.86 -8.31
CA LEU A 61 9.84 -10.40 -7.52
C LEU A 61 9.92 -11.94 -7.57
N ASN A 62 10.15 -12.58 -6.42
CA ASN A 62 10.37 -14.03 -6.33
C ASN A 62 11.39 -14.54 -7.37
N ASP A 63 12.58 -13.91 -7.38
CA ASP A 63 13.72 -14.21 -8.26
C ASP A 63 13.50 -13.92 -9.75
N LEU A 64 12.30 -13.46 -10.16
CA LEU A 64 12.03 -13.02 -11.52
C LEU A 64 12.38 -11.54 -11.68
N GLU A 65 13.30 -11.22 -12.57
CA GLU A 65 13.63 -9.83 -12.93
C GLU A 65 12.48 -9.18 -13.72
N LEU A 66 11.76 -8.26 -13.08
CA LEU A 66 10.63 -7.56 -13.70
C LEU A 66 11.08 -6.53 -14.74
N THR A 67 12.25 -5.92 -14.54
CA THR A 67 12.78 -4.84 -15.40
C THR A 67 13.15 -5.31 -16.80
N SER A 68 13.51 -6.57 -16.97
CA SER A 68 13.85 -7.17 -18.27
C SER A 68 12.63 -7.73 -19.04
N LEU A 69 11.43 -7.77 -18.41
CA LEU A 69 10.25 -8.37 -19.02
C LEU A 69 9.70 -7.53 -20.18
N SER A 70 9.26 -8.22 -21.24
CA SER A 70 8.42 -7.63 -22.27
C SER A 70 7.08 -7.15 -21.71
N SER A 71 6.41 -6.20 -22.35
CA SER A 71 5.10 -5.67 -21.91
C SER A 71 4.04 -6.74 -21.70
N ARG A 72 4.03 -7.80 -22.52
CA ARG A 72 3.09 -8.92 -22.37
C ARG A 72 3.37 -9.74 -21.10
N SER A 73 4.63 -10.07 -20.86
CA SER A 73 5.07 -10.80 -19.65
C SER A 73 4.89 -9.96 -18.39
N LEU A 74 5.20 -8.67 -18.45
CA LEU A 74 5.00 -7.73 -17.36
C LEU A 74 3.51 -7.64 -16.96
N LYS A 75 2.60 -7.52 -17.94
CA LYS A 75 1.15 -7.50 -17.68
C LYS A 75 0.70 -8.76 -16.92
N LYS A 76 1.26 -9.93 -17.23
CA LYS A 76 0.98 -11.17 -16.51
C LYS A 76 1.52 -11.14 -15.07
N ASN A 77 2.72 -10.59 -14.87
CA ASN A 77 3.34 -10.56 -13.54
C ASN A 77 2.78 -9.46 -12.63
N ARG A 78 2.26 -8.35 -13.18
CA ARG A 78 1.54 -7.33 -12.40
C ARG A 78 0.33 -7.87 -11.65
N ARG A 79 -0.28 -8.98 -12.09
CA ARG A 79 -1.37 -9.65 -11.37
C ARG A 79 -0.96 -10.17 -9.99
N ARG A 80 0.36 -10.36 -9.78
CA ARG A 80 0.94 -10.81 -8.52
C ARG A 80 1.25 -9.65 -7.56
N MET A 81 0.95 -8.42 -7.97
CA MET A 81 1.15 -7.21 -7.19
C MET A 81 -0.20 -6.48 -7.07
N GLY A 82 -0.78 -6.50 -5.88
CA GLY A 82 -1.94 -5.67 -5.56
C GLY A 82 -1.49 -4.22 -5.39
N MET A 83 -2.26 -3.27 -5.91
CA MET A 83 -1.98 -1.86 -5.71
C MET A 83 -3.19 -1.13 -5.15
N ILE A 84 -2.96 -0.42 -4.04
CA ILE A 84 -3.90 0.50 -3.40
C ILE A 84 -3.39 1.90 -3.69
N PHE A 85 -4.25 2.75 -4.25
CA PHE A 85 -3.92 4.10 -4.69
C PHE A 85 -4.47 5.14 -3.72
N GLN A 86 -3.81 6.28 -3.62
CA GLN A 86 -4.19 7.42 -2.80
C GLN A 86 -5.62 7.93 -3.12
N GLU A 87 -5.97 8.06 -4.40
CA GLU A 87 -7.29 8.52 -4.87
C GLU A 87 -8.28 7.36 -5.10
N TYR A 88 -8.14 6.24 -4.37
CA TYR A 88 -8.95 5.03 -4.47
C TYR A 88 -8.92 4.37 -5.86
N ALA A 89 -8.81 5.14 -6.94
CA ALA A 89 -8.86 4.74 -8.36
C ALA A 89 -10.06 3.83 -8.68
N LEU A 90 -11.21 4.06 -8.05
CA LEU A 90 -12.45 3.37 -8.31
C LEU A 90 -13.14 3.98 -9.54
N VAL A 91 -13.91 3.16 -10.23
CA VAL A 91 -14.82 3.65 -11.27
C VAL A 91 -16.13 4.09 -10.58
N GLU A 92 -16.34 5.39 -10.48
CA GLU A 92 -17.41 6.00 -9.66
C GLU A 92 -18.81 5.46 -9.97
N ARG A 93 -19.12 5.24 -11.26
CA ARG A 93 -20.43 4.77 -11.73
C ARG A 93 -20.65 3.27 -11.60
N LEU A 94 -19.60 2.52 -11.25
CA LEU A 94 -19.73 1.08 -10.99
C LEU A 94 -20.10 0.83 -9.54
N THR A 95 -20.79 -0.31 -9.32
CA THR A 95 -21.11 -0.75 -7.96
C THR A 95 -19.87 -1.18 -7.20
N VAL A 96 -19.99 -1.34 -5.88
CA VAL A 96 -18.95 -1.90 -5.01
C VAL A 96 -18.48 -3.26 -5.53
N MET A 97 -19.41 -4.18 -5.81
CA MET A 97 -19.11 -5.51 -6.35
C MET A 97 -18.36 -5.41 -7.66
N GLU A 98 -18.80 -4.59 -8.60
CA GLU A 98 -18.15 -4.41 -9.90
C GLU A 98 -16.74 -3.83 -9.79
N ASN A 99 -16.53 -2.87 -8.87
CA ASN A 99 -15.22 -2.32 -8.60
C ASN A 99 -14.25 -3.40 -8.04
N VAL A 100 -14.69 -4.21 -7.09
CA VAL A 100 -13.88 -5.31 -6.55
C VAL A 100 -13.54 -6.31 -7.66
N LEU A 101 -14.54 -6.80 -8.40
CA LEU A 101 -14.35 -7.76 -9.48
C LEU A 101 -13.48 -7.22 -10.62
N SER A 102 -13.37 -5.89 -10.79
CA SER A 102 -12.45 -5.29 -11.75
C SER A 102 -10.98 -5.70 -11.52
N GLY A 103 -10.59 -6.01 -10.28
CA GLY A 103 -9.29 -6.58 -9.95
C GLY A 103 -8.98 -7.89 -10.67
N ARG A 104 -10.01 -8.65 -11.07
CA ARG A 104 -9.87 -9.92 -11.81
C ARG A 104 -9.85 -9.77 -13.33
N LEU A 105 -10.01 -8.56 -13.88
CA LEU A 105 -9.99 -8.32 -15.33
C LEU A 105 -8.73 -8.84 -16.03
N GLY A 106 -7.62 -8.87 -15.32
CA GLY A 106 -6.38 -9.45 -15.84
C GLY A 106 -6.43 -10.97 -16.05
N TYR A 107 -7.34 -11.68 -15.43
CA TYR A 107 -7.43 -13.15 -15.43
C TYR A 107 -8.53 -13.70 -16.34
N VAL A 108 -9.52 -12.88 -16.69
CA VAL A 108 -10.63 -13.26 -17.56
C VAL A 108 -10.37 -12.84 -19.01
N GLY A 109 -10.89 -13.62 -19.95
CA GLY A 109 -10.79 -13.30 -21.39
C GLY A 109 -11.65 -12.09 -21.78
N PHE A 110 -11.30 -11.45 -22.91
CA PHE A 110 -11.94 -10.22 -23.40
C PHE A 110 -13.48 -10.29 -23.39
N TRP A 111 -14.08 -11.30 -23.95
CA TRP A 111 -15.54 -11.44 -24.02
C TRP A 111 -16.20 -11.59 -22.66
N ARG A 112 -15.60 -12.35 -21.74
CA ARG A 112 -16.10 -12.48 -20.37
C ARG A 112 -16.01 -11.15 -19.62
N SER A 113 -14.91 -10.42 -19.79
CA SER A 113 -14.72 -9.10 -19.23
C SER A 113 -15.76 -8.11 -19.77
N TYR A 114 -15.96 -8.07 -21.09
CA TYR A 114 -16.91 -7.18 -21.74
C TYR A 114 -18.36 -7.40 -21.26
N PHE A 115 -18.78 -8.68 -21.13
CA PHE A 115 -20.10 -9.04 -20.61
C PHE A 115 -20.17 -9.14 -19.09
N ARG A 116 -19.13 -8.73 -18.35
CA ARG A 116 -19.03 -8.79 -16.87
C ARG A 116 -19.32 -10.19 -16.31
N LYS A 117 -19.00 -11.24 -17.05
CA LYS A 117 -19.19 -12.65 -16.65
C LYS A 117 -17.93 -13.16 -15.96
N PHE A 118 -17.86 -12.96 -14.64
CA PHE A 118 -16.77 -13.48 -13.81
C PHE A 118 -17.04 -14.95 -13.41
N PRO A 119 -15.98 -15.74 -13.17
CA PRO A 119 -16.09 -17.07 -12.55
C PRO A 119 -16.78 -16.99 -11.19
N GLN A 120 -17.53 -18.03 -10.84
CA GLN A 120 -18.24 -18.10 -9.56
C GLN A 120 -17.28 -18.05 -8.35
N GLU A 121 -16.08 -18.57 -8.50
CA GLU A 121 -15.01 -18.50 -7.48
C GLU A 121 -14.59 -17.06 -7.21
N ASP A 122 -14.42 -16.24 -8.26
CA ASP A 122 -14.07 -14.81 -8.11
C ASP A 122 -15.23 -14.05 -7.45
N ILE A 123 -16.46 -14.36 -7.77
CA ILE A 123 -17.65 -13.75 -7.14
C ILE A 123 -17.71 -14.12 -5.65
N LYS A 124 -17.52 -15.40 -5.31
CA LYS A 124 -17.50 -15.85 -3.91
C LYS A 124 -16.38 -15.18 -3.11
N GLU A 125 -15.19 -15.04 -3.70
CA GLU A 125 -14.08 -14.36 -3.05
C GLU A 125 -14.35 -12.86 -2.86
N ALA A 126 -15.00 -12.20 -3.83
CA ALA A 126 -15.44 -10.83 -3.69
C ALA A 126 -16.41 -10.65 -2.50
N TYR A 127 -17.39 -11.56 -2.36
CA TYR A 127 -18.29 -11.55 -1.20
C TYR A 127 -17.54 -11.71 0.13
N ARG A 128 -16.60 -12.66 0.22
CA ARG A 128 -15.79 -12.86 1.43
C ARG A 128 -14.98 -11.62 1.81
N LEU A 129 -14.34 -11.01 0.81
CA LEU A 129 -13.57 -9.80 1.04
C LEU A 129 -14.45 -8.64 1.49
N LEU A 130 -15.62 -8.45 0.87
CA LEU A 130 -16.55 -7.39 1.21
C LEU A 130 -17.17 -7.59 2.61
N ASP A 131 -17.46 -8.82 2.98
CA ASP A 131 -17.89 -9.18 4.33
C ASP A 131 -16.80 -8.86 5.36
N ARG A 132 -15.55 -9.30 5.11
CA ARG A 132 -14.38 -9.05 5.97
C ARG A 132 -14.13 -7.57 6.24
N VAL A 133 -14.44 -6.69 5.30
CA VAL A 133 -14.27 -5.23 5.45
C VAL A 133 -15.55 -4.50 5.86
N GLY A 134 -16.64 -5.23 6.16
CA GLY A 134 -17.92 -4.68 6.62
C GLY A 134 -18.68 -3.90 5.53
N LEU A 135 -18.61 -4.34 4.27
CA LEU A 135 -19.29 -3.70 3.13
C LEU A 135 -20.30 -4.62 2.42
N ILE A 136 -20.67 -5.75 3.04
CA ILE A 136 -21.55 -6.73 2.43
C ILE A 136 -22.94 -6.15 2.06
N ASP A 137 -23.48 -5.28 2.90
CA ASP A 137 -24.79 -4.65 2.69
C ASP A 137 -24.76 -3.50 1.67
N MET A 138 -23.56 -3.20 1.13
CA MET A 138 -23.34 -2.09 0.20
C MET A 138 -22.91 -2.55 -1.20
N ILE A 139 -23.00 -3.84 -1.49
CA ILE A 139 -22.47 -4.44 -2.73
C ILE A 139 -23.04 -3.82 -4.01
N ASP A 140 -24.31 -3.40 -3.97
CA ASP A 140 -25.04 -2.82 -5.11
C ASP A 140 -24.97 -1.28 -5.14
N LYS A 141 -24.40 -0.64 -4.10
CA LYS A 141 -24.19 0.81 -4.11
C LYS A 141 -23.10 1.19 -5.08
N ARG A 142 -23.24 2.34 -5.69
CA ARG A 142 -22.20 2.93 -6.57
C ARG A 142 -21.06 3.48 -5.73
N ALA A 143 -19.85 3.51 -6.31
CA ALA A 143 -18.68 4.01 -5.60
C ALA A 143 -18.76 5.51 -5.27
N ASP A 144 -19.48 6.32 -6.07
CA ASP A 144 -19.71 7.75 -5.79
C ASP A 144 -20.67 8.01 -4.61
N GLU A 145 -21.42 6.99 -4.17
CA GLU A 145 -22.33 7.07 -3.00
C GLU A 145 -21.64 6.72 -1.68
N LEU A 146 -20.36 6.34 -1.70
CA LEU A 146 -19.61 5.86 -0.54
C LEU A 146 -18.82 6.99 0.14
N SER A 147 -18.63 6.85 1.47
CA SER A 147 -17.66 7.68 2.22
C SER A 147 -16.22 7.39 1.79
N GLY A 148 -15.27 8.27 2.14
CA GLY A 148 -13.84 8.07 1.85
C GLY A 148 -13.29 6.76 2.38
N GLY A 149 -13.55 6.44 3.66
CA GLY A 149 -13.14 5.17 4.27
C GLY A 149 -13.78 3.94 3.62
N GLN A 150 -15.05 4.02 3.21
CA GLN A 150 -15.72 2.95 2.47
C GLN A 150 -15.08 2.74 1.09
N ARG A 151 -14.79 3.82 0.35
CA ARG A 151 -14.07 3.76 -0.93
C ARG A 151 -12.69 3.13 -0.78
N GLN A 152 -11.98 3.46 0.31
CA GLN A 152 -10.67 2.87 0.59
C GLN A 152 -10.78 1.36 0.82
N ARG A 153 -11.77 0.90 1.60
CA ARG A 153 -12.02 -0.53 1.82
C ARG A 153 -12.35 -1.27 0.52
N VAL A 154 -13.11 -0.67 -0.39
CA VAL A 154 -13.36 -1.24 -1.74
C VAL A 154 -12.05 -1.34 -2.54
N GLY A 155 -11.18 -0.32 -2.49
CA GLY A 155 -9.86 -0.33 -3.12
C GLY A 155 -8.95 -1.45 -2.59
N ILE A 156 -8.99 -1.69 -1.27
CA ILE A 156 -8.29 -2.82 -0.62
C ILE A 156 -8.82 -4.16 -1.16
N CYS A 157 -10.13 -4.36 -1.16
CA CYS A 157 -10.73 -5.60 -1.69
C CYS A 157 -10.36 -5.83 -3.17
N ARG A 158 -10.39 -4.77 -4.00
CA ARG A 158 -9.98 -4.85 -5.40
C ARG A 158 -8.52 -5.24 -5.59
N ALA A 159 -7.63 -4.80 -4.71
CA ALA A 159 -6.23 -5.20 -4.75
C ALA A 159 -6.05 -6.66 -4.31
N LEU A 160 -6.74 -7.09 -3.25
CA LEU A 160 -6.61 -8.42 -2.66
C LEU A 160 -7.29 -9.53 -3.45
N ILE A 161 -8.37 -9.24 -4.20
CA ILE A 161 -9.04 -10.25 -5.03
C ILE A 161 -8.13 -10.82 -6.12
N GLN A 162 -7.06 -10.11 -6.47
CA GLN A 162 -6.04 -10.60 -7.40
C GLN A 162 -5.23 -11.78 -6.83
N ASN A 163 -5.32 -12.04 -5.52
CA ASN A 163 -4.47 -12.95 -4.77
C ASN A 163 -2.98 -12.64 -5.00
N PRO A 164 -2.53 -11.42 -4.64
CA PRO A 164 -1.18 -10.97 -4.91
C PRO A 164 -0.14 -11.64 -4.00
N ASP A 165 1.15 -11.59 -4.39
CA ASP A 165 2.28 -11.94 -3.51
C ASP A 165 2.80 -10.70 -2.76
N LEU A 166 2.58 -9.52 -3.33
CA LEU A 166 3.06 -8.24 -2.80
C LEU A 166 1.94 -7.20 -2.86
N LEU A 167 1.74 -6.47 -1.78
CA LEU A 167 0.85 -5.32 -1.73
C LEU A 167 1.66 -4.03 -1.79
N LEU A 168 1.32 -3.17 -2.73
CA LEU A 168 1.90 -1.84 -2.90
C LEU A 168 0.83 -0.81 -2.53
N VAL A 169 1.09 0.01 -1.53
CA VAL A 169 0.11 0.93 -0.95
C VAL A 169 0.66 2.34 -1.01
N ASP A 170 0.02 3.20 -1.79
CA ASP A 170 0.44 4.58 -1.99
C ASP A 170 -0.53 5.52 -1.24
N GLU A 171 -0.13 5.98 -0.04
CA GLU A 171 -0.85 6.92 0.83
C GLU A 171 -2.31 6.53 1.14
N PRO A 172 -2.56 5.39 1.79
CA PRO A 172 -3.91 4.86 1.95
C PRO A 172 -4.82 5.71 2.86
N THR A 173 -4.27 6.68 3.57
CA THR A 173 -4.96 7.46 4.62
C THR A 173 -4.96 8.97 4.36
N ALA A 174 -4.40 9.46 3.26
CA ALA A 174 -4.15 10.89 2.99
C ALA A 174 -5.41 11.79 3.02
N SER A 175 -6.60 11.22 2.80
CA SER A 175 -7.87 11.97 2.76
C SER A 175 -8.87 11.52 3.83
N LEU A 176 -8.39 10.87 4.89
CA LEU A 176 -9.22 10.30 5.95
C LEU A 176 -8.95 11.01 7.29
N ASP A 177 -9.94 11.00 8.15
CA ASP A 177 -9.77 11.46 9.53
C ASP A 177 -8.86 10.49 10.33
N PRO A 178 -8.26 10.92 11.44
CA PRO A 178 -7.29 10.11 12.20
C PRO A 178 -7.84 8.75 12.66
N LYS A 179 -9.10 8.69 13.11
CA LYS A 179 -9.74 7.44 13.55
C LYS A 179 -9.92 6.47 12.40
N THR A 180 -10.43 6.94 11.27
CA THR A 180 -10.59 6.11 10.06
C THR A 180 -9.22 5.68 9.52
N SER A 181 -8.19 6.55 9.59
CA SER A 181 -6.82 6.24 9.19
C SER A 181 -6.26 5.05 9.96
N ARG A 182 -6.36 5.05 11.29
CA ARG A 182 -5.96 3.92 12.13
C ARG A 182 -6.72 2.64 11.78
N GLN A 183 -8.04 2.73 11.59
CA GLN A 183 -8.85 1.56 11.20
C GLN A 183 -8.42 0.97 9.85
N ILE A 184 -8.10 1.80 8.86
CA ILE A 184 -7.62 1.34 7.54
C ILE A 184 -6.23 0.70 7.65
N MET A 185 -5.33 1.29 8.44
CA MET A 185 -3.99 0.71 8.64
C MET A 185 -4.05 -0.63 9.37
N ARG A 186 -4.84 -0.72 10.44
CA ARG A 186 -5.11 -1.99 11.15
C ARG A 186 -5.67 -3.05 10.21
N LEU A 187 -6.68 -2.71 9.41
CA LEU A 187 -7.27 -3.62 8.43
C LEU A 187 -6.25 -4.12 7.40
N ILE A 188 -5.37 -3.24 6.88
CA ILE A 188 -4.32 -3.64 5.94
C ILE A 188 -3.36 -4.63 6.61
N ASN A 189 -2.93 -4.38 7.84
CA ASN A 189 -2.03 -5.27 8.57
C ASN A 189 -2.67 -6.64 8.83
N GLU A 190 -3.88 -6.68 9.36
CA GLU A 190 -4.61 -7.94 9.60
C GLU A 190 -4.73 -8.76 8.31
N LEU A 191 -5.10 -8.12 7.19
CA LEU A 191 -5.22 -8.80 5.89
C LEU A 191 -3.86 -9.26 5.33
N CYS A 192 -2.77 -8.54 5.62
CA CYS A 192 -1.42 -8.97 5.26
C CYS A 192 -0.99 -10.19 6.09
N GLU A 193 -1.26 -10.20 7.39
CA GLU A 193 -0.99 -11.33 8.28
C GLU A 193 -1.81 -12.57 7.89
N GLU A 194 -3.13 -12.43 7.75
CA GLU A 194 -4.05 -13.51 7.36
C GLU A 194 -3.64 -14.20 6.05
N ARG A 195 -3.03 -13.46 5.12
CA ARG A 195 -2.68 -13.93 3.79
C ARG A 195 -1.18 -14.13 3.57
N GLU A 196 -0.38 -13.95 4.62
CA GLU A 196 1.09 -14.00 4.56
C GLU A 196 1.69 -13.11 3.46
N LEU A 197 1.14 -11.89 3.30
CA LEU A 197 1.55 -10.94 2.26
C LEU A 197 2.72 -10.09 2.73
N ALA A 198 3.64 -9.81 1.81
CA ALA A 198 4.54 -8.68 1.98
C ALA A 198 3.83 -7.40 1.54
N ALA A 199 4.07 -6.29 2.25
CA ALA A 199 3.52 -4.99 1.88
C ALA A 199 4.55 -3.87 1.98
N ILE A 200 4.45 -2.92 1.05
CA ILE A 200 5.14 -1.62 1.11
C ILE A 200 4.05 -0.56 1.19
N ILE A 201 4.06 0.20 2.27
CA ILE A 201 3.04 1.21 2.54
C ILE A 201 3.72 2.58 2.60
N ASN A 202 3.44 3.45 1.65
CA ASN A 202 3.83 4.86 1.71
C ASN A 202 2.94 5.56 2.74
N ILE A 203 3.55 6.07 3.80
CA ILE A 203 2.86 6.70 4.94
C ILE A 203 3.53 8.05 5.18
N HIS A 204 2.72 9.12 5.31
CA HIS A 204 3.21 10.44 5.70
C HIS A 204 3.28 10.62 7.21
N ASP A 205 2.39 9.97 7.93
CA ASP A 205 2.26 10.04 9.37
C ASP A 205 3.27 9.07 10.03
N VAL A 206 4.23 9.63 10.76
CA VAL A 206 5.28 8.87 11.46
C VAL A 206 4.67 7.97 12.53
N GLN A 207 3.63 8.44 13.23
CA GLN A 207 2.95 7.66 14.27
C GLN A 207 2.31 6.41 13.70
N LEU A 208 1.57 6.54 12.58
CA LEU A 208 1.01 5.39 11.88
C LEU A 208 2.09 4.43 11.38
N ALA A 209 3.25 4.96 10.95
CA ALA A 209 4.37 4.11 10.54
C ALA A 209 4.93 3.32 11.72
N GLN A 210 5.08 3.92 12.90
CA GLN A 210 5.52 3.24 14.12
C GLN A 210 4.53 2.18 14.60
N MET A 211 3.24 2.50 14.65
CA MET A 211 2.20 1.60 15.16
C MET A 211 1.94 0.39 14.25
N PHE A 212 2.03 0.55 12.94
CA PHE A 212 1.51 -0.43 11.98
C PHE A 212 2.54 -1.06 11.06
N SER A 213 3.85 -0.87 11.29
CA SER A 213 4.87 -1.51 10.47
C SER A 213 5.86 -2.34 11.30
N GLN A 214 6.40 -3.38 10.68
CA GLN A 214 7.46 -4.21 11.28
C GLN A 214 8.85 -3.67 10.97
N ARG A 215 8.96 -2.78 9.98
CA ARG A 215 10.20 -2.16 9.53
C ARG A 215 9.87 -0.85 8.82
N VAL A 216 10.71 0.13 9.06
CA VAL A 216 10.57 1.45 8.45
C VAL A 216 11.75 1.72 7.52
N VAL A 217 11.45 2.26 6.35
CA VAL A 217 12.44 2.72 5.37
C VAL A 217 12.24 4.21 5.14
N GLY A 218 13.21 4.99 5.57
CA GLY A 218 13.23 6.45 5.41
C GLY A 218 13.89 6.85 4.09
N LEU A 219 13.17 7.61 3.26
CA LEU A 219 13.71 8.19 2.03
C LEU A 219 13.93 9.70 2.19
N GLU A 220 15.10 10.16 1.73
CA GLU A 220 15.41 11.57 1.54
C GLU A 220 16.08 11.77 0.17
N LEU A 221 15.60 12.74 -0.61
CA LEU A 221 16.16 13.12 -1.92
C LEU A 221 16.49 11.93 -2.84
N GLY A 222 15.64 10.90 -2.82
CA GLY A 222 15.76 9.72 -3.68
C GLY A 222 16.73 8.65 -3.18
N LYS A 223 17.19 8.74 -1.94
CA LYS A 223 18.07 7.75 -1.27
C LYS A 223 17.42 7.20 -0.02
N ILE A 224 17.72 5.95 0.33
CA ILE A 224 17.41 5.42 1.65
C ILE A 224 18.43 6.00 2.64
N VAL A 225 17.94 6.67 3.68
CA VAL A 225 18.73 7.23 4.78
C VAL A 225 18.48 6.49 6.10
N TYR A 226 17.37 5.78 6.21
CA TYR A 226 17.05 4.90 7.32
C TYR A 226 16.46 3.57 6.82
N ASP A 227 16.83 2.48 7.45
CA ASP A 227 16.28 1.15 7.19
C ASP A 227 16.41 0.31 8.47
N GLY A 228 15.35 0.26 9.27
CA GLY A 228 15.39 -0.33 10.60
C GLY A 228 14.01 -0.56 11.21
N PRO A 229 13.96 -0.99 12.49
CA PRO A 229 12.72 -1.20 13.22
C PRO A 229 12.03 0.14 13.56
N PRO A 230 10.69 0.14 13.81
CA PRO A 230 9.94 1.35 14.13
C PRO A 230 10.44 2.10 15.38
N ASP A 231 10.86 1.39 16.40
CA ASP A 231 11.42 1.93 17.65
C ASP A 231 12.79 2.60 17.47
N GLY A 232 13.46 2.38 16.36
CA GLY A 232 14.69 3.06 15.98
C GLY A 232 14.47 4.46 15.37
N LEU A 233 13.22 4.93 15.22
CA LEU A 233 12.90 6.28 14.74
C LEU A 233 13.09 7.32 15.86
N THR A 234 14.34 7.58 16.23
CA THR A 234 14.69 8.62 17.21
C THR A 234 14.55 10.03 16.61
N PRO A 235 14.51 11.10 17.43
CA PRO A 235 14.49 12.48 16.94
C PRO A 235 15.63 12.78 15.95
N GLU A 236 16.83 12.24 16.16
CA GLU A 236 17.97 12.41 15.25
C GLU A 236 17.71 11.74 13.89
N VAL A 237 17.14 10.53 13.89
CA VAL A 237 16.78 9.82 12.65
C VAL A 237 15.69 10.56 11.91
N LEU A 238 14.67 11.07 12.60
CA LEU A 238 13.62 11.88 12.01
C LEU A 238 14.14 13.19 11.44
N THR A 239 15.06 13.85 12.15
CA THR A 239 15.77 15.04 11.65
C THR A 239 16.56 14.71 10.37
N GLN A 240 17.21 13.55 10.30
CA GLN A 240 17.90 13.13 9.07
C GLN A 240 16.95 12.90 7.90
N ILE A 241 15.73 12.39 8.15
CA ILE A 241 14.75 12.09 7.11
C ILE A 241 13.99 13.34 6.65
N TYR A 242 13.55 14.19 7.59
CA TYR A 242 12.61 15.27 7.33
C TYR A 242 13.21 16.68 7.46
N GLY A 243 14.37 16.82 8.10
CA GLY A 243 14.96 18.09 8.52
C GLY A 243 14.68 18.43 9.98
N GLU A 244 15.16 19.59 10.42
CA GLU A 244 15.00 20.06 11.80
C GLU A 244 13.53 20.43 12.08
N GLU A 245 12.95 19.76 13.08
CA GLU A 245 11.61 20.00 13.64
C GLU A 245 11.60 19.51 15.09
N ASP A 246 10.59 19.88 15.87
CA ASP A 246 10.43 19.39 17.25
C ASP A 246 9.85 17.95 17.24
N TRP A 247 10.74 16.99 17.02
CA TRP A 247 10.39 15.58 16.94
C TRP A 247 10.10 14.93 18.29
N GLU A 248 10.63 15.49 19.41
CA GLU A 248 10.34 15.01 20.76
C GLU A 248 8.85 15.15 21.07
N ALA A 249 8.28 16.33 20.85
CA ALA A 249 6.85 16.57 21.03
C ALA A 249 5.96 15.73 20.08
N THR A 250 6.51 15.28 18.96
CA THR A 250 5.77 14.40 18.02
C THR A 250 5.74 12.97 18.50
N ILE A 251 6.83 12.48 19.10
CA ILE A 251 6.97 11.10 19.62
C ILE A 251 6.17 10.94 20.92
N GLU A 252 6.28 11.89 21.86
CA GLU A 252 5.56 11.85 23.16
C GLU A 252 4.04 11.73 22.99
N LYS A 253 3.44 12.35 21.97
CA LYS A 253 2.01 12.21 21.67
C LYS A 253 1.58 10.78 21.27
N VAL A 254 2.51 9.91 20.93
CA VAL A 254 2.20 8.50 20.60
C VAL A 254 1.94 7.72 21.88
N GLU A 255 2.76 7.90 22.90
CA GLU A 255 2.67 7.17 24.17
C GLU A 255 1.35 7.48 24.90
N ASP A 256 0.93 8.76 24.92
CA ASP A 256 -0.34 9.16 25.55
C ASP A 256 -1.59 8.61 24.84
N GLN A 257 -1.55 8.37 23.53
CA GLN A 257 -2.70 7.90 22.77
C GLN A 257 -2.89 6.37 22.82
N ASP A 258 -1.83 5.60 22.99
CA ASP A 258 -1.90 4.15 23.16
C ASP A 258 -2.46 3.76 24.53
N GLU A 259 -2.17 4.52 25.60
CA GLU A 259 -2.72 4.30 26.94
C GLU A 259 -4.25 4.53 26.98
N ASP A 260 -4.76 5.53 26.26
CA ASP A 260 -6.20 5.84 26.20
C ASP A 260 -6.99 4.77 25.40
N GLU A 261 -6.44 4.18 24.33
CA GLU A 261 -7.14 3.13 23.55
C GLU A 261 -7.20 1.80 24.32
N ASP A 262 -6.18 1.42 25.05
CA ASP A 262 -6.17 0.21 25.89
C ASP A 262 -7.17 0.30 27.05
N ILE A 263 -7.41 1.50 27.57
CA ILE A 263 -8.42 1.76 28.62
C ILE A 263 -9.85 1.64 28.06
N ILE A 264 -10.08 2.03 26.81
CA ILE A 264 -11.40 1.97 26.15
C ILE A 264 -11.75 0.54 25.75
N LEU A 265 -10.79 -0.22 25.20
CA LEU A 265 -10.97 -1.62 24.81
C LEU A 265 -11.26 -2.54 26.01
N ASN A 266 -10.64 -2.28 27.15
CA ASN A 266 -10.91 -2.99 28.40
C ASN A 266 -12.26 -2.66 29.04
N LYS A 267 -12.90 -1.52 28.72
CA LYS A 267 -14.23 -1.14 29.20
C LYS A 267 -15.39 -1.69 28.34
N GLU A 268 -15.12 -2.06 27.08
CA GLU A 268 -16.13 -2.65 26.19
C GLU A 268 -16.21 -4.18 26.29
N GLN A 269 -15.27 -4.82 27.00
CA GLN A 269 -15.25 -6.28 27.25
C GLN A 269 -15.69 -6.68 28.67
N GLY A 270 -16.07 -5.76 29.52
CA GLY A 270 -16.64 -5.97 30.86
C GLY A 270 -18.08 -5.59 30.90
#